data_282a9f7e300866c81a20c6d22a7ae322
#
_entry.id   282a9f7e300866c81a20c6d22a7ae322
#
_cell.length_a   1.000
_cell.length_b   1.000
_cell.length_c   1.000
_cell.angle_alpha   90.00
_cell.angle_beta   90.00
_cell.angle_gamma   90.00
#
_symmetry.space_group_name_H-M   'P 1'
#
loop_
_entity.id
_entity.type
_entity.pdbx_description
1 polymer ?
#
loop_
_entity_poly.entity_id
_entity_poly.type
_entity_poly.pdbx_seq_one_letter_code
_entity_poly.pdbx_strand_id
1 'polypeptide(L)'
;YEEAGGKHETRYDVTILVNGLPLVHVELKRRGVAIREAFNQIKRYQRDSFWAASGLFEYVQIFVISNGTHTKYYSNTTRNAHIKEQSSSERRRSKKTSNSFEFTSFWADANNKIIPDLVDFTKTFFAKHTLLNILTKYCIFTSEDLLLVMRPYQIAAAERILSRIVVSTNYKK
;
A
#
# COMPACT_ATOMS: atom_id res chain seq x y z
N TYR A 1 -14.14 15.31 -5.90
CA TYR A 1 -15.09 14.27 -5.45
C TYR A 1 -15.78 14.76 -4.19
N GLU A 2 -17.04 15.08 -4.27
CA GLU A 2 -17.87 15.41 -3.11
C GLU A 2 -18.46 14.10 -2.56
N GLU A 3 -18.06 13.72 -1.37
CA GLU A 3 -18.58 12.55 -0.68
C GLU A 3 -19.85 12.96 0.08
N ALA A 4 -21.00 12.52 -0.38
CA ALA A 4 -22.26 12.71 0.33
C ALA A 4 -22.19 11.92 1.66
N GLY A 5 -22.05 12.64 2.78
CA GLY A 5 -22.00 12.07 4.13
C GLY A 5 -20.68 12.24 4.89
N GLY A 6 -19.65 12.80 4.29
CA GLY A 6 -18.41 13.16 4.97
C GLY A 6 -18.58 14.35 5.91
N LYS A 7 -17.95 14.32 7.08
CA LYS A 7 -18.01 15.42 8.06
C LYS A 7 -17.32 16.71 7.58
N HIS A 8 -16.42 16.62 6.59
CA HIS A 8 -15.65 17.74 6.05
C HIS A 8 -15.32 17.45 4.59
N GLU A 9 -15.20 18.52 3.77
CA GLU A 9 -14.66 18.46 2.42
C GLU A 9 -13.23 17.87 2.45
N THR A 10 -13.01 16.75 1.75
CA THR A 10 -11.74 16.03 1.78
C THR A 10 -11.07 16.16 0.41
N ARG A 11 -9.84 16.62 0.39
CA ARG A 11 -9.02 16.72 -0.82
C ARG A 11 -7.98 15.62 -0.84
N TYR A 12 -8.08 14.75 -1.82
CA TYR A 12 -7.12 13.68 -2.07
C TYR A 12 -6.07 14.12 -3.09
N ASP A 13 -4.79 13.77 -2.87
CA ASP A 13 -3.73 14.22 -3.76
C ASP A 13 -3.75 13.46 -5.10
N VAL A 14 -3.53 12.14 -5.09
CA VAL A 14 -3.53 11.33 -6.32
C VAL A 14 -4.16 9.97 -6.04
N THR A 15 -5.04 9.54 -6.95
CA THR A 15 -5.61 8.19 -6.92
C THR A 15 -5.42 7.53 -8.28
N ILE A 16 -4.84 6.33 -8.30
CA ILE A 16 -4.64 5.56 -9.53
C ILE A 16 -5.81 4.59 -9.68
N LEU A 17 -6.50 4.71 -10.80
CA LEU A 17 -7.62 3.85 -11.17
C LEU A 17 -7.16 2.76 -12.12
N VAL A 18 -7.61 1.54 -11.87
CA VAL A 18 -7.48 0.41 -12.81
C VAL A 18 -8.87 -0.06 -13.17
N ASN A 19 -9.24 0.05 -14.43
CA ASN A 19 -10.60 -0.23 -14.92
C ASN A 19 -11.69 0.52 -14.14
N GLY A 20 -11.42 1.77 -13.75
CA GLY A 20 -12.36 2.61 -13.00
C GLY A 20 -12.36 2.39 -11.48
N LEU A 21 -11.68 1.37 -10.97
CA LEU A 21 -11.57 1.12 -9.53
C LEU A 21 -10.32 1.81 -8.93
N PRO A 22 -10.44 2.54 -7.82
CA PRO A 22 -9.33 3.17 -7.14
C PRO A 22 -8.52 2.11 -6.39
N LEU A 23 -7.43 1.65 -6.98
CA LEU A 23 -6.61 0.59 -6.39
C LEU A 23 -5.36 1.10 -5.64
N VAL A 24 -4.90 2.31 -5.98
CA VAL A 24 -3.75 2.92 -5.29
C VAL A 24 -4.07 4.36 -4.95
N HIS A 25 -3.79 4.74 -3.71
CA HIS A 25 -3.87 6.14 -3.28
C HIS A 25 -2.49 6.64 -2.87
N VAL A 26 -2.15 7.85 -3.33
CA VAL A 26 -0.87 8.51 -3.07
C VAL A 26 -1.10 9.79 -2.29
N GLU A 27 -0.46 9.93 -1.17
CA GLU A 27 -0.47 11.14 -0.35
C GLU A 27 0.89 11.81 -0.38
N LEU A 28 0.91 13.09 -0.72
CA LEU A 28 2.13 13.88 -0.93
C LEU A 28 2.30 14.95 0.15
N LYS A 29 3.51 15.17 0.55
CA LYS A 29 3.92 16.28 1.41
C LYS A 29 5.06 17.06 0.76
N ARG A 30 5.22 18.31 1.14
CA ARG A 30 6.34 19.14 0.69
C ARG A 30 7.67 18.57 1.19
N ARG A 31 8.73 18.80 0.44
CA ARG A 31 10.10 18.50 0.90
C ARG A 31 10.36 19.15 2.27
N GLY A 32 11.08 18.44 3.14
CA GLY A 32 11.34 18.87 4.50
C GLY A 32 10.25 18.49 5.52
N VAL A 33 9.05 18.15 5.10
CA VAL A 33 8.01 17.62 6.00
C VAL A 33 8.28 16.13 6.27
N ALA A 34 8.09 15.72 7.53
CA ALA A 34 8.24 14.31 7.88
C ALA A 34 7.25 13.43 7.11
N ILE A 35 7.73 12.37 6.46
CA ILE A 35 6.87 11.44 5.68
C ILE A 35 5.75 10.82 6.54
N ARG A 36 5.94 10.73 7.85
CA ARG A 36 4.91 10.28 8.80
C ARG A 36 3.64 11.14 8.75
N GLU A 37 3.73 12.41 8.36
CA GLU A 37 2.56 13.28 8.22
C GLU A 37 1.64 12.84 7.08
N ALA A 38 2.20 12.36 5.95
CA ALA A 38 1.41 11.75 4.88
C ALA A 38 0.69 10.49 5.37
N PHE A 39 1.38 9.64 6.12
CA PHE A 39 0.78 8.45 6.72
C PHE A 39 -0.36 8.79 7.70
N ASN A 40 -0.16 9.78 8.56
CA ASN A 40 -1.18 10.23 9.50
C ASN A 40 -2.42 10.80 8.78
N GLN A 41 -2.21 11.44 7.62
CA GLN A 41 -3.30 11.97 6.81
C GLN A 41 -4.15 10.85 6.19
N ILE A 42 -3.53 9.81 5.62
CA ILE A 42 -4.26 8.63 5.14
C ILE A 42 -5.07 7.98 6.29
N LYS A 43 -4.52 7.89 7.49
CA LYS A 43 -5.27 7.38 8.65
C LYS A 43 -6.51 8.22 8.97
N ARG A 44 -6.43 9.54 8.81
CA ARG A 44 -7.61 10.41 8.96
C ARG A 44 -8.64 10.12 7.87
N TYR A 45 -8.21 9.98 6.61
CA TYR A 45 -9.10 9.63 5.51
C TYR A 45 -9.79 8.29 5.71
N GLN A 46 -9.06 7.25 6.16
CA GLN A 46 -9.65 5.96 6.49
C GLN A 46 -10.74 6.05 7.57
N ARG A 47 -10.52 6.88 8.58
CA ARG A 47 -11.49 7.07 9.67
C ARG A 47 -12.69 7.91 9.24
N ASP A 48 -12.46 8.96 8.45
CA ASP A 48 -13.43 10.04 8.27
C ASP A 48 -14.13 9.98 6.90
N SER A 49 -13.53 9.36 5.87
CA SER A 49 -14.06 9.44 4.50
C SER A 49 -13.95 8.17 3.65
N PHE A 50 -12.87 7.42 3.66
CA PHE A 50 -12.71 6.30 2.72
C PHE A 50 -13.79 5.22 2.83
N TRP A 51 -14.34 5.03 4.00
CA TRP A 51 -15.40 4.06 4.27
C TRP A 51 -16.76 4.70 4.56
N ALA A 52 -16.87 6.01 4.32
CA ALA A 52 -18.16 6.70 4.40
C ALA A 52 -18.99 6.46 3.13
N ALA A 53 -20.30 6.45 3.27
CA ALA A 53 -21.32 6.45 2.23
C ALA A 53 -21.14 5.48 1.04
N SER A 54 -20.36 5.82 0.01
CA SER A 54 -20.30 5.06 -1.25
C SER A 54 -19.30 3.90 -1.27
N GLY A 55 -18.38 3.86 -0.31
CA GLY A 55 -17.39 2.80 -0.19
C GLY A 55 -16.41 2.63 -1.35
N LEU A 56 -16.38 3.55 -2.34
CA LEU A 56 -15.51 3.39 -3.52
C LEU A 56 -14.03 3.26 -3.14
N PHE A 57 -13.56 4.00 -2.14
CA PHE A 57 -12.20 3.93 -1.63
C PHE A 57 -11.91 2.68 -0.78
N GLU A 58 -12.90 1.85 -0.50
CA GLU A 58 -12.68 0.51 0.08
C GLU A 58 -11.85 -0.40 -0.83
N TYR A 59 -11.87 -0.15 -2.15
CA TYR A 59 -11.09 -0.91 -3.12
C TYR A 59 -9.60 -0.56 -3.16
N VAL A 60 -9.18 0.52 -2.48
CA VAL A 60 -7.76 0.87 -2.41
C VAL A 60 -6.98 -0.24 -1.72
N GLN A 61 -6.05 -0.85 -2.46
CA GLN A 61 -5.20 -1.94 -1.96
C GLN A 61 -3.86 -1.42 -1.44
N ILE A 62 -3.30 -0.42 -2.10
CA ILE A 62 -1.97 0.10 -1.81
C ILE A 62 -2.04 1.59 -1.50
N PHE A 63 -1.36 1.96 -0.44
CA PHE A 63 -1.05 3.36 -0.13
C PHE A 63 0.40 3.66 -0.45
N VAL A 64 0.63 4.81 -1.04
CA VAL A 64 1.96 5.40 -1.26
C VAL A 64 2.01 6.73 -0.54
N ILE A 65 3.07 6.96 0.20
CA ILE A 65 3.33 8.21 0.92
C ILE A 65 4.66 8.79 0.47
N SER A 66 4.71 10.10 0.24
CA SER A 66 5.95 10.74 -0.18
C SER A 66 6.07 12.18 0.32
N ASN A 67 7.30 12.61 0.56
CA ASN A 67 7.67 14.01 0.71
C ASN A 67 8.64 14.50 -0.38
N GLY A 68 8.65 13.78 -1.52
CA GLY A 68 9.52 14.04 -2.65
C GLY A 68 10.92 13.43 -2.51
N THR A 69 11.51 13.44 -1.31
CA THR A 69 12.82 12.86 -1.03
C THR A 69 12.73 11.40 -0.56
N HIS A 70 11.70 11.09 0.19
CA HIS A 70 11.43 9.75 0.68
C HIS A 70 10.04 9.32 0.24
N THR A 71 9.96 8.15 -0.40
CA THR A 71 8.72 7.54 -0.87
C THR A 71 8.63 6.12 -0.33
N LYS A 72 7.51 5.80 0.27
CA LYS A 72 7.24 4.49 0.85
C LYS A 72 5.85 4.00 0.44
N TYR A 73 5.65 2.69 0.47
CA TYR A 73 4.36 2.08 0.20
C TYR A 73 3.98 1.07 1.30
N TYR A 74 2.69 0.78 1.39
CA TYR A 74 2.14 -0.23 2.30
C TYR A 74 0.75 -0.65 1.84
N SER A 75 0.27 -1.78 2.31
CA SER A 75 -1.08 -2.27 2.01
C SER A 75 -2.14 -1.59 2.87
N ASN A 76 -3.34 -1.46 2.30
CA ASN A 76 -4.50 -1.05 3.08
C ASN A 76 -4.93 -2.20 4.00
N THR A 77 -5.58 -1.87 5.14
CA THR A 77 -6.30 -2.87 5.92
C THR A 77 -7.73 -3.01 5.38
N THR A 78 -8.34 -4.16 5.61
CA THR A 78 -9.76 -4.32 5.30
C THR A 78 -10.61 -3.50 6.27
N ARG A 79 -11.81 -3.08 5.82
CA ARG A 79 -12.77 -2.37 6.68
C ARG A 79 -13.08 -3.17 7.95
N ASN A 80 -13.27 -4.49 7.82
CA ASN A 80 -13.57 -5.35 8.96
C ASN A 80 -12.42 -5.40 9.97
N ALA A 81 -11.17 -5.48 9.50
CA ALA A 81 -10.00 -5.44 10.37
C ALA A 81 -9.90 -4.10 11.10
N HIS A 82 -10.17 -2.99 10.40
CA HIS A 82 -10.16 -1.65 11.00
C HIS A 82 -11.24 -1.48 12.06
N ILE A 83 -12.47 -1.95 11.82
CA ILE A 83 -13.56 -1.90 12.80
C ILE A 83 -13.20 -2.74 14.03
N LYS A 84 -12.64 -3.94 13.84
CA LYS A 84 -12.18 -4.79 14.96
C LYS A 84 -11.09 -4.10 15.79
N GLU A 85 -10.14 -3.40 15.14
CA GLU A 85 -9.10 -2.64 15.83
C GLU A 85 -9.64 -1.46 16.63
N GLN A 86 -10.67 -0.77 16.11
CA GLN A 86 -11.30 0.36 16.80
C GLN A 86 -12.21 -0.09 17.98
N SER A 87 -12.87 -1.23 17.84
CA SER A 87 -13.79 -1.76 18.85
C SER A 87 -13.09 -2.48 20.01
N SER A 88 -11.83 -2.90 19.83
CA SER A 88 -11.04 -3.50 20.90
C SER A 88 -10.60 -2.41 21.89
N SER A 89 -11.41 -2.17 22.92
CA SER A 89 -11.15 -1.22 24.01
C SER A 89 -9.99 -1.63 24.93
N GLU A 90 -9.33 -2.73 24.67
CA GLU A 90 -8.18 -3.17 25.42
C GLU A 90 -6.93 -2.40 25.00
N ARG A 91 -6.51 -1.47 25.85
CA ARG A 91 -5.19 -0.82 25.88
C ARG A 91 -4.02 -1.82 26.08
N ARG A 92 -4.15 -3.03 25.61
CA ARG A 92 -3.00 -3.93 25.54
C ARG A 92 -2.10 -3.41 24.46
N ARG A 93 -0.77 -3.44 24.69
CA ARG A 93 0.29 -3.31 23.67
C ARG A 93 0.02 -4.33 22.57
N SER A 94 -1.03 -4.05 21.78
CA SER A 94 -1.54 -4.95 20.77
C SER A 94 -0.51 -5.12 19.67
N LYS A 95 -0.46 -6.31 19.12
CA LYS A 95 0.29 -6.63 17.90
C LYS A 95 0.11 -5.47 16.91
N LYS A 96 1.22 -4.90 16.44
CA LYS A 96 1.22 -3.85 15.44
C LYS A 96 0.53 -4.40 14.20
N THR A 97 -0.45 -3.68 13.72
CA THR A 97 -1.25 -4.08 12.55
C THR A 97 -0.59 -3.62 11.26
N SER A 98 -1.08 -4.12 10.13
CA SER A 98 -0.63 -3.67 8.80
C SER A 98 -0.77 -2.16 8.60
N ASN A 99 -1.60 -1.49 9.37
CA ASN A 99 -1.79 -0.04 9.43
C ASN A 99 -0.77 0.73 10.28
N SER A 100 0.27 0.10 10.78
CA SER A 100 1.33 0.79 11.51
C SER A 100 2.37 1.35 10.55
N PHE A 101 2.89 2.56 10.84
CA PHE A 101 3.98 3.16 10.05
C PHE A 101 5.21 2.25 9.90
N GLU A 102 5.42 1.32 10.83
CA GLU A 102 6.52 0.36 10.79
C GLU A 102 6.38 -0.67 9.67
N PHE A 103 5.18 -0.88 9.15
CA PHE A 103 4.93 -1.76 8.00
C PHE A 103 5.14 -1.06 6.65
N THR A 104 5.40 0.26 6.64
CA THR A 104 5.76 0.95 5.40
C THR A 104 7.12 0.49 4.89
N SER A 105 7.25 0.30 3.59
CA SER A 105 8.48 -0.14 2.95
C SER A 105 8.96 0.85 1.89
N PHE A 106 10.27 1.00 1.75
CA PHE A 106 10.84 1.58 0.55
C PHE A 106 10.75 0.60 -0.61
N TRP A 107 10.59 1.13 -1.83
CA TRP A 107 10.84 0.36 -3.04
C TRP A 107 12.34 0.19 -3.25
N ALA A 108 12.74 -0.87 -3.96
CA ALA A 108 14.13 -1.13 -4.27
C ALA A 108 14.27 -1.78 -5.65
N ASP A 109 15.45 -1.67 -6.24
CA ASP A 109 15.82 -2.35 -7.46
C ASP A 109 16.11 -3.86 -7.25
N ALA A 110 16.46 -4.56 -8.34
CA ALA A 110 16.78 -5.99 -8.32
C ALA A 110 18.01 -6.35 -7.44
N ASN A 111 18.84 -5.38 -7.11
CA ASN A 111 20.02 -5.53 -6.25
C ASN A 111 19.69 -5.12 -4.79
N ASN A 112 18.43 -4.90 -4.48
CA ASN A 112 17.94 -4.42 -3.19
C ASN A 112 18.47 -3.03 -2.80
N LYS A 113 18.86 -2.21 -3.80
CA LYS A 113 19.19 -0.81 -3.60
C LYS A 113 17.90 0.01 -3.49
N ILE A 114 17.73 0.72 -2.38
CA ILE A 114 16.54 1.53 -2.10
C ILE A 114 16.40 2.65 -3.12
N ILE A 115 15.17 2.88 -3.59
CA ILE A 115 14.74 3.97 -4.47
C ILE A 115 13.85 4.93 -3.65
N PRO A 116 14.43 5.92 -2.97
CA PRO A 116 13.67 6.79 -2.09
C PRO A 116 13.01 7.97 -2.82
N ASP A 117 13.64 8.49 -3.87
CA ASP A 117 13.14 9.65 -4.61
C ASP A 117 11.80 9.37 -5.29
N LEU A 118 10.88 10.35 -5.25
CA LEU A 118 9.53 10.19 -5.80
C LEU A 118 9.54 9.96 -7.31
N VAL A 119 10.40 10.67 -8.07
CA VAL A 119 10.43 10.55 -9.53
C VAL A 119 10.93 9.18 -9.96
N ASP A 120 11.99 8.69 -9.33
CA ASP A 120 12.53 7.37 -9.64
C ASP A 120 11.61 6.25 -9.14
N PHE A 121 10.93 6.46 -8.01
CA PHE A 121 9.87 5.58 -7.54
C PHE A 121 8.75 5.48 -8.58
N THR A 122 8.26 6.60 -9.12
CA THR A 122 7.17 6.60 -10.10
C THR A 122 7.56 5.88 -11.40
N LYS A 123 8.77 6.06 -11.87
CA LYS A 123 9.29 5.40 -13.08
C LYS A 123 9.35 3.87 -12.94
N THR A 124 9.55 3.38 -11.72
CA THR A 124 9.77 1.95 -11.47
C THR A 124 8.55 1.26 -10.87
N PHE A 125 8.03 1.76 -9.74
CA PHE A 125 6.89 1.16 -9.04
C PHE A 125 5.58 1.32 -9.83
N PHE A 126 5.34 2.50 -10.43
CA PHE A 126 4.13 2.76 -11.22
C PHE A 126 4.28 2.39 -12.70
N ALA A 127 5.41 1.81 -13.12
CA ALA A 127 5.48 1.17 -14.41
C ALA A 127 4.34 0.12 -14.53
N LYS A 128 3.60 0.16 -15.65
CA LYS A 128 2.34 -0.60 -15.82
C LYS A 128 2.44 -2.05 -15.38
N HIS A 129 3.47 -2.77 -15.85
CA HIS A 129 3.64 -4.18 -15.51
C HIS A 129 4.03 -4.39 -14.04
N THR A 130 4.85 -3.50 -13.48
CA THR A 130 5.25 -3.58 -12.06
C THR A 130 4.04 -3.38 -11.17
N LEU A 131 3.26 -2.32 -11.41
CA LEU A 131 2.08 -2.03 -10.62
C LEU A 131 1.04 -3.15 -10.69
N LEU A 132 0.76 -3.67 -11.89
CA LEU A 132 -0.17 -4.77 -12.05
C LEU A 132 0.31 -6.03 -11.32
N ASN A 133 1.59 -6.36 -11.40
CA ASN A 133 2.16 -7.50 -10.65
C ASN A 133 2.05 -7.29 -9.14
N ILE A 134 2.29 -6.06 -8.64
CA ILE A 134 2.12 -5.76 -7.22
C ILE A 134 0.68 -6.03 -6.79
N LEU A 135 -0.30 -5.52 -7.53
CA LEU A 135 -1.72 -5.64 -7.19
C LEU A 135 -2.26 -7.09 -7.32
N THR A 136 -1.77 -7.86 -8.29
CA THR A 136 -2.35 -9.18 -8.61
C THR A 136 -1.53 -10.37 -8.15
N LYS A 137 -0.22 -10.19 -7.94
CA LYS A 137 0.71 -11.28 -7.66
C LYS A 137 1.43 -11.14 -6.32
N TYR A 138 1.71 -9.90 -5.89
CA TYR A 138 2.50 -9.62 -4.69
C TYR A 138 1.69 -9.01 -3.54
N CYS A 139 0.37 -8.97 -3.67
CA CYS A 139 -0.57 -8.76 -2.57
C CYS A 139 -1.19 -10.09 -2.16
N ILE A 140 -1.27 -10.34 -0.87
CA ILE A 140 -1.73 -11.60 -0.28
C ILE A 140 -2.74 -11.29 0.81
N PHE A 141 -3.89 -12.00 0.80
CA PHE A 141 -4.80 -12.01 1.93
C PHE A 141 -4.41 -13.11 2.90
N THR A 142 -4.36 -12.76 4.18
CA THR A 142 -4.18 -13.75 5.25
C THR A 142 -5.52 -14.36 5.65
N SER A 143 -5.48 -15.46 6.41
CA SER A 143 -6.67 -16.06 7.02
C SER A 143 -7.41 -15.14 8.02
N GLU A 144 -6.75 -14.06 8.46
CA GLU A 144 -7.31 -13.04 9.34
C GLU A 144 -7.88 -11.82 8.57
N ASP A 145 -8.11 -11.95 7.27
CA ASP A 145 -8.58 -10.89 6.36
C ASP A 145 -7.65 -9.67 6.28
N LEU A 146 -6.35 -9.86 6.52
CA LEU A 146 -5.37 -8.80 6.33
C LEU A 146 -4.81 -8.84 4.92
N LEU A 147 -4.82 -7.69 4.25
CA LEU A 147 -4.11 -7.51 2.99
C LEU A 147 -2.65 -7.15 3.28
N LEU A 148 -1.73 -7.97 2.79
CA LEU A 148 -0.29 -7.75 2.90
C LEU A 148 0.30 -7.51 1.51
N VAL A 149 1.23 -6.57 1.40
CA VAL A 149 2.03 -6.36 0.19
C VAL A 149 3.47 -6.79 0.45
N MET A 150 4.03 -7.56 -0.50
CA MET A 150 5.42 -8.01 -0.39
C MET A 150 6.41 -6.83 -0.43
N ARG A 151 7.49 -6.97 0.33
CA ARG A 151 8.64 -6.08 0.26
C ARG A 151 9.54 -6.47 -0.93
N PRO A 152 10.36 -5.54 -1.49
CA PRO A 152 11.17 -5.81 -2.68
C PRO A 152 12.04 -7.06 -2.58
N TYR A 153 12.71 -7.28 -1.45
CA TYR A 153 13.54 -8.46 -1.25
C TYR A 153 12.73 -9.78 -1.24
N GLN A 154 11.48 -9.74 -0.75
CA GLN A 154 10.58 -10.89 -0.79
C GLN A 154 10.15 -11.20 -2.23
N ILE A 155 9.84 -10.15 -3.02
CA ILE A 155 9.53 -10.29 -4.44
C ILE A 155 10.72 -10.92 -5.17
N ALA A 156 11.93 -10.38 -4.99
CA ALA A 156 13.13 -10.88 -5.64
C ALA A 156 13.43 -12.35 -5.25
N ALA A 157 13.23 -12.71 -3.99
CA ALA A 157 13.40 -14.10 -3.53
C ALA A 157 12.37 -15.04 -4.16
N ALA A 158 11.08 -14.66 -4.15
CA ALA A 158 9.99 -15.47 -4.73
C ALA A 158 10.21 -15.70 -6.24
N GLU A 159 10.54 -14.65 -6.99
CA GLU A 159 10.79 -14.76 -8.43
C GLU A 159 12.01 -15.66 -8.74
N ARG A 160 13.09 -15.56 -7.98
CA ARG A 160 14.26 -16.43 -8.15
C ARG A 160 13.95 -17.89 -7.85
N ILE A 161 13.18 -18.17 -6.81
CA ILE A 161 12.74 -19.53 -6.46
C ILE A 161 11.86 -20.09 -7.57
N LEU A 162 10.82 -19.35 -8.00
CA LEU A 162 9.92 -19.78 -9.07
C LEU A 162 10.68 -20.03 -10.38
N SER A 163 11.59 -19.14 -10.76
CA SER A 163 12.42 -19.32 -11.95
C SER A 163 13.24 -20.63 -11.88
N ARG A 164 13.85 -20.93 -10.74
CA ARG A 164 14.60 -22.19 -10.56
C ARG A 164 13.70 -23.43 -10.62
N ILE A 165 12.52 -23.37 -10.04
CA ILE A 165 11.55 -24.48 -10.10
C ILE A 165 11.17 -24.73 -11.56
N VAL A 166 10.78 -23.68 -12.31
CA VAL A 166 10.39 -23.78 -13.70
C VAL A 166 11.54 -24.37 -14.55
N VAL A 167 12.75 -23.86 -14.40
CA VAL A 167 13.91 -24.36 -15.11
C VAL A 167 14.16 -25.83 -14.78
N SER A 168 14.19 -26.21 -13.50
CA SER A 168 14.46 -27.60 -13.07
C SER A 168 13.35 -28.57 -13.50
N THR A 169 12.12 -28.11 -13.64
CA THR A 169 10.99 -28.96 -14.06
C THR A 169 10.97 -29.15 -15.57
N ASN A 170 11.21 -28.06 -16.34
CA ASN A 170 11.12 -28.11 -17.80
C ASN A 170 12.36 -28.70 -18.48
N TYR A 171 13.52 -28.67 -17.82
CA TYR A 171 14.80 -29.15 -18.38
C TYR A 171 15.33 -30.42 -17.71
N LYS A 172 14.51 -31.14 -16.93
CA LYS A 172 14.82 -32.54 -16.56
C LYS A 172 14.67 -33.40 -17.81
N LYS A 173 15.80 -33.62 -18.49
CA LYS A 173 16.00 -34.76 -19.40
C LYS A 173 16.45 -35.97 -18.60
#